data_66ce7b58390f7940e0781a19cac0f74c
#
_entry.id   66ce7b58390f7940e0781a19cac0f74c
#
_cell.length_a   1.000
_cell.length_b   1.000
_cell.length_c   1.000
_cell.angle_alpha   90.00
_cell.angle_beta   90.00
_cell.angle_gamma   90.00
#
_symmetry.space_group_name_H-M   'P 1'
#
loop_
_entity.id
_entity.type
_entity.pdbx_description
1 polymer ?
#
loop_
_entity_poly.entity_id
_entity_poly.type
_entity_poly.pdbx_seq_one_letter_code
_entity_poly.pdbx_strand_id
1 'polypeptide(L)'
;MQAVARKFDVAGRDERNRSLGKAGEERVLHHERAILASAGRQDLARKVRWVSQEDGDGAGYDISSFSPEGEERLIEVKTTNGWERTPFHISRNELAVADSNRDSWTLFRLWNFSREPRAFELRPPLNTH
;
A
#
# COMPACT_ATOMS: atom_id res chain seq x y z
N MET A 1 24.87 -18.89 -19.39
CA MET A 1 25.38 -18.22 -18.17
C MET A 1 24.51 -17.04 -17.75
N GLN A 2 24.34 -16.06 -18.61
CA GLN A 2 23.53 -14.89 -18.27
C GLN A 2 22.07 -15.23 -17.99
N ALA A 3 21.49 -16.17 -18.74
CA ALA A 3 20.09 -16.58 -18.54
C ALA A 3 19.86 -17.22 -17.17
N VAL A 4 20.84 -18.02 -16.70
CA VAL A 4 20.76 -18.65 -15.37
C VAL A 4 20.91 -17.62 -14.27
N ALA A 5 21.86 -16.69 -14.42
CA ALA A 5 22.05 -15.59 -13.47
C ALA A 5 20.82 -14.70 -13.38
N ARG A 6 20.18 -14.42 -14.52
CA ARG A 6 18.93 -13.64 -14.55
C ARG A 6 17.80 -14.32 -13.77
N LYS A 7 17.67 -15.63 -13.90
CA LYS A 7 16.64 -16.39 -13.17
C LYS A 7 16.81 -16.23 -11.67
N PHE A 8 18.03 -16.39 -11.18
CA PHE A 8 18.31 -16.24 -9.76
C PHE A 8 18.07 -14.79 -9.29
N ASP A 9 18.52 -13.83 -10.08
CA ASP A 9 18.32 -12.41 -9.74
C ASP A 9 16.85 -12.04 -9.71
N VAL A 10 16.05 -12.52 -10.67
CA VAL A 10 14.62 -12.26 -10.72
C VAL A 10 13.92 -12.89 -9.52
N ALA A 11 14.20 -14.17 -9.22
CA ALA A 11 13.59 -14.86 -8.08
C ALA A 11 13.93 -14.20 -6.75
N GLY A 12 15.21 -13.86 -6.54
CA GLY A 12 15.65 -13.18 -5.32
C GLY A 12 15.07 -11.79 -5.19
N ARG A 13 14.94 -11.08 -6.29
CA ARG A 13 14.35 -9.75 -6.34
C ARG A 13 12.86 -9.81 -6.01
N ASP A 14 12.14 -10.78 -6.58
CA ASP A 14 10.70 -10.95 -6.31
C ASP A 14 10.45 -11.27 -4.84
N GLU A 15 11.27 -12.10 -4.22
CA GLU A 15 11.15 -12.41 -2.80
C GLU A 15 11.41 -11.18 -1.93
N ARG A 16 12.46 -10.42 -2.24
CA ARG A 16 12.76 -9.18 -1.52
C ARG A 16 11.65 -8.16 -1.70
N ASN A 17 11.08 -8.07 -2.90
CA ASN A 17 9.97 -7.15 -3.18
C ASN A 17 8.71 -7.54 -2.42
N ARG A 18 8.42 -8.84 -2.30
CA ARG A 18 7.28 -9.31 -1.51
C ARG A 18 7.47 -8.99 -0.03
N SER A 19 8.66 -9.24 0.51
CA SER A 19 8.98 -8.92 1.90
C SER A 19 8.90 -7.43 2.17
N LEU A 20 9.44 -6.63 1.26
CA LEU A 20 9.42 -5.18 1.35
C LEU A 20 7.99 -4.66 1.28
N GLY A 21 7.19 -5.18 0.35
CA GLY A 21 5.78 -4.82 0.20
C GLY A 21 4.99 -5.11 1.46
N LYS A 22 5.17 -6.30 2.02
CA LYS A 22 4.49 -6.70 3.25
C LYS A 22 4.88 -5.80 4.43
N ALA A 23 6.17 -5.47 4.55
CA ALA A 23 6.65 -4.58 5.61
C ALA A 23 6.05 -3.18 5.48
N GLY A 24 5.92 -2.67 4.26
CA GLY A 24 5.28 -1.38 4.01
C GLY A 24 3.80 -1.39 4.36
N GLU A 25 3.09 -2.44 3.98
CA GLU A 25 1.67 -2.60 4.32
C GLU A 25 1.47 -2.66 5.84
N GLU A 26 2.30 -3.41 6.54
CA GLU A 26 2.24 -3.51 8.00
C GLU A 26 2.43 -2.14 8.65
N ARG A 27 3.38 -1.36 8.15
CA ARG A 27 3.63 -0.01 8.67
C ARG A 27 2.42 0.90 8.49
N VAL A 28 1.79 0.86 7.32
CA VAL A 28 0.59 1.65 7.06
C VAL A 28 -0.58 1.19 7.93
N LEU A 29 -0.73 -0.12 8.11
CA LEU A 29 -1.75 -0.69 8.98
C LEU A 29 -1.65 -0.12 10.40
N HIS A 30 -0.46 -0.16 10.98
CA HIS A 30 -0.22 0.38 12.32
C HIS A 30 -0.43 1.89 12.38
N HIS A 31 -0.02 2.59 11.34
CA HIS A 31 -0.19 4.05 11.24
C HIS A 31 -1.67 4.44 11.24
N GLU A 32 -2.50 3.73 10.45
CA GLU A 32 -3.94 3.99 10.39
C GLU A 32 -4.61 3.74 11.74
N ARG A 33 -4.25 2.64 12.38
CA ARG A 33 -4.78 2.32 13.73
C ARG A 33 -4.37 3.36 14.76
N ALA A 34 -3.13 3.83 14.70
CA ALA A 34 -2.63 4.84 15.63
C ALA A 34 -3.34 6.18 15.47
N ILE A 35 -3.60 6.61 14.23
CA ILE A 35 -4.35 7.85 13.96
C ILE A 35 -5.74 7.76 14.56
N LEU A 36 -6.45 6.66 14.33
CA LEU A 36 -7.80 6.49 14.84
C LEU A 36 -7.83 6.42 16.36
N ALA A 37 -6.89 5.70 16.96
CA ALA A 37 -6.76 5.62 18.41
C ALA A 37 -6.49 7.01 19.02
N SER A 38 -5.59 7.78 18.42
CA SER A 38 -5.25 9.13 18.87
C SER A 38 -6.41 10.11 18.74
N ALA A 39 -7.30 9.85 17.78
CA ALA A 39 -8.51 10.67 17.58
C ALA A 39 -9.68 10.26 18.47
N GLY A 40 -9.47 9.31 19.40
CA GLY A 40 -10.52 8.80 20.27
C GLY A 40 -11.47 7.84 19.58
N ARG A 41 -11.07 7.27 18.44
CA ARG A 41 -11.89 6.36 17.65
C ARG A 41 -11.36 4.94 17.72
N GLN A 42 -11.27 4.40 18.95
CA GLN A 42 -10.88 2.99 19.16
C GLN A 42 -11.85 2.02 18.50
N ASP A 43 -13.12 2.40 18.40
CA ASP A 43 -14.13 1.62 17.70
C ASP A 43 -13.74 1.38 16.24
N LEU A 44 -13.27 2.42 15.56
CA LEU A 44 -12.82 2.32 14.15
C LEU A 44 -11.44 1.67 14.05
N ALA A 45 -10.55 1.95 14.97
CA ALA A 45 -9.21 1.35 14.98
C ALA A 45 -9.28 -0.18 14.97
N ARG A 46 -10.23 -0.77 15.70
CA ARG A 46 -10.44 -2.22 15.73
C ARG A 46 -10.98 -2.79 14.43
N LYS A 47 -11.58 -1.97 13.60
CA LYS A 47 -12.17 -2.37 12.32
C LYS A 47 -11.20 -2.24 11.14
N VAL A 48 -10.02 -1.69 11.37
CA VAL A 48 -9.00 -1.61 10.32
C VAL A 48 -8.54 -3.03 9.99
N ARG A 49 -8.57 -3.39 8.70
CA ARG A 49 -8.26 -4.74 8.24
C ARG A 49 -7.10 -4.75 7.26
N TRP A 50 -6.27 -5.76 7.36
CA TRP A 50 -5.21 -6.02 6.40
C TRP A 50 -5.75 -6.95 5.31
N VAL A 51 -6.46 -6.37 4.36
CA VAL A 51 -7.25 -7.09 3.35
C VAL A 51 -6.39 -8.02 2.48
N SER A 52 -5.24 -7.54 2.03
CA SER A 52 -4.36 -8.35 1.17
C SER A 52 -3.82 -9.58 1.88
N GLN A 53 -3.65 -9.55 3.19
CA GLN A 53 -3.21 -10.71 3.97
C GLN A 53 -4.36 -11.63 4.36
N GLU A 54 -5.52 -11.09 4.64
CA GLU A 54 -6.70 -11.86 5.07
C GLU A 54 -7.48 -12.45 3.92
N ASP A 55 -7.65 -11.68 2.83
CA ASP A 55 -8.53 -12.05 1.71
C ASP A 55 -7.77 -12.31 0.40
N GLY A 56 -6.45 -12.05 0.36
CA GLY A 56 -5.66 -12.17 -0.87
C GLY A 56 -5.64 -10.88 -1.69
N ASP A 57 -5.04 -10.92 -2.87
CA ASP A 57 -4.69 -9.73 -3.65
C ASP A 57 -5.80 -9.22 -4.58
N GLY A 58 -6.95 -9.86 -4.59
CA GLY A 58 -7.99 -9.59 -5.58
C GLY A 58 -8.84 -8.35 -5.34
N ALA A 59 -8.76 -7.73 -4.17
CA ALA A 59 -9.63 -6.61 -3.80
C ALA A 59 -9.28 -5.29 -4.49
N GLY A 60 -8.04 -5.15 -4.98
CA GLY A 60 -7.57 -3.91 -5.61
C GLY A 60 -7.10 -2.87 -4.61
N TYR A 61 -6.93 -3.24 -3.35
CA TYR A 61 -6.33 -2.44 -2.29
C TYR A 61 -5.85 -3.36 -1.16
N ASP A 62 -4.95 -2.87 -0.32
CA ASP A 62 -4.28 -3.68 0.69
C ASP A 62 -4.91 -3.56 2.08
N ILE A 63 -5.40 -2.38 2.42
CA ILE A 63 -5.89 -2.07 3.77
C ILE A 63 -7.23 -1.36 3.69
N SER A 64 -8.17 -1.80 4.52
CA SER A 64 -9.46 -1.15 4.71
C SER A 64 -9.39 -0.38 6.03
N SER A 65 -9.59 0.92 5.97
CA SER A 65 -9.50 1.82 7.12
C SER A 65 -10.61 2.86 7.10
N PHE A 66 -10.49 3.85 7.96
CA PHE A 66 -11.48 4.92 8.10
C PHE A 66 -10.80 6.24 8.43
N SER A 67 -11.46 7.35 8.09
CA SER A 67 -11.10 8.63 8.65
C SER A 67 -11.65 8.71 10.08
N PRO A 68 -11.16 9.64 10.92
CA PRO A 68 -11.74 9.84 12.25
C PRO A 68 -13.23 10.17 12.23
N GLU A 69 -13.74 10.69 11.12
CA GLU A 69 -15.16 10.98 10.93
C GLU A 69 -15.98 9.75 10.52
N GLY A 70 -15.32 8.62 10.29
CA GLY A 70 -15.99 7.36 9.94
C GLY A 70 -16.11 7.11 8.44
N GLU A 71 -15.50 7.92 7.60
CA GLU A 71 -15.51 7.71 6.16
C GLU A 71 -14.55 6.58 5.80
N GLU A 72 -14.98 5.75 4.85
CA GLU A 72 -14.19 4.60 4.40
C GLU A 72 -12.91 5.04 3.68
N ARG A 73 -11.83 4.32 3.93
CA ARG A 73 -10.55 4.50 3.25
C ARG A 73 -10.07 3.15 2.74
N LEU A 74 -9.89 3.04 1.44
CA LEU A 74 -9.35 1.84 0.77
C LEU A 74 -7.93 2.17 0.35
N ILE A 75 -6.94 1.56 0.99
CA ILE A 75 -5.55 1.96 0.85
C ILE A 75 -4.74 0.91 0.08
N GLU A 76 -4.16 1.34 -1.03
CA GLU A 76 -3.17 0.57 -1.77
C GLU A 76 -1.79 1.05 -1.34
N VAL A 77 -0.86 0.14 -1.03
CA VAL A 77 0.48 0.48 -0.54
C VAL A 77 1.52 0.03 -1.57
N LYS A 78 2.37 0.95 -1.98
CA LYS A 78 3.50 0.69 -2.90
C LYS A 78 4.78 1.14 -2.22
N THR A 79 5.68 0.19 -1.95
CA THR A 79 6.88 0.43 -1.14
C THR A 79 8.16 0.27 -1.97
N THR A 80 9.11 1.15 -1.76
CA THR A 80 10.43 1.05 -2.39
C THR A 80 11.54 1.49 -1.42
N ASN A 81 12.73 0.94 -1.60
CA ASN A 81 13.93 1.46 -0.94
C ASN A 81 14.59 2.58 -1.75
N GLY A 82 14.06 2.85 -2.94
CA GLY A 82 14.54 3.91 -3.82
C GLY A 82 14.03 5.28 -3.43
N TRP A 83 14.10 6.19 -4.40
CA TRP A 83 13.77 7.60 -4.23
C TRP A 83 12.27 7.85 -4.33
N GLU A 84 11.88 9.06 -3.96
CA GLU A 84 10.52 9.59 -4.08
C GLU A 84 9.92 9.38 -5.47
N ARG A 85 10.72 9.52 -6.53
CA ARG A 85 10.27 9.39 -7.91
C ARG A 85 10.50 8.02 -8.53
N THR A 86 10.90 7.03 -7.73
CA THR A 86 11.05 5.67 -8.22
C THR A 86 9.71 5.18 -8.78
N PRO A 87 9.65 4.72 -10.04
CA PRO A 87 8.40 4.25 -10.62
C PRO A 87 7.83 3.05 -9.88
N PHE A 88 6.51 2.91 -9.94
CA PHE A 88 5.82 1.74 -9.42
C PHE A 88 4.73 1.32 -10.40
N HIS A 89 4.33 0.06 -10.29
CA HIS A 89 3.34 -0.53 -11.17
C HIS A 89 1.96 -0.53 -10.52
N ILE A 90 0.94 -0.17 -11.29
CA ILE A 90 -0.46 -0.30 -10.87
C ILE A 90 -1.12 -1.32 -11.79
N SER A 91 -1.74 -2.35 -11.21
CA SER A 91 -2.45 -3.36 -11.97
C SER A 91 -3.76 -2.80 -12.53
N ARG A 92 -4.30 -3.49 -13.55
CA ARG A 92 -5.61 -3.11 -14.12
C ARG A 92 -6.70 -3.18 -13.07
N ASN A 93 -6.65 -4.20 -12.20
CA ASN A 93 -7.64 -4.35 -11.14
C ASN A 93 -7.56 -3.20 -10.14
N GLU A 94 -6.35 -2.84 -9.72
CA GLU A 94 -6.14 -1.70 -8.81
C GLU A 94 -6.66 -0.42 -9.41
N LEU A 95 -6.37 -0.19 -10.69
CA LEU A 95 -6.81 1.00 -11.39
C LEU A 95 -8.34 1.05 -11.52
N ALA A 96 -8.97 -0.08 -11.83
CA ALA A 96 -10.42 -0.17 -11.94
C ALA A 96 -11.11 0.09 -10.60
N VAL A 97 -10.57 -0.48 -9.52
CA VAL A 97 -11.12 -0.29 -8.16
C VAL A 97 -10.93 1.16 -7.72
N ALA A 98 -9.78 1.77 -8.00
CA ALA A 98 -9.53 3.18 -7.72
C ALA A 98 -10.55 4.06 -8.43
N ASP A 99 -10.81 3.80 -9.70
CA ASP A 99 -11.74 4.59 -10.50
C ASP A 99 -13.19 4.43 -10.01
N SER A 100 -13.56 3.25 -9.56
CA SER A 100 -14.90 2.97 -9.02
C SER A 100 -15.10 3.51 -7.60
N ASN A 101 -14.03 3.87 -6.91
CA ASN A 101 -14.06 4.31 -5.52
C ASN A 101 -13.23 5.58 -5.31
N ARG A 102 -13.40 6.56 -6.19
CA ARG A 102 -12.56 7.77 -6.22
C ARG A 102 -12.49 8.54 -4.91
N ASP A 103 -13.57 8.55 -4.15
CA ASP A 103 -13.63 9.29 -2.89
C ASP A 103 -13.01 8.53 -1.71
N SER A 104 -12.86 7.20 -1.85
CA SER A 104 -12.42 6.32 -0.77
C SER A 104 -11.03 5.75 -1.00
N TRP A 105 -10.67 5.50 -2.25
CA TRP A 105 -9.41 4.84 -2.60
C TRP A 105 -8.25 5.81 -2.58
N THR A 106 -7.13 5.39 -1.99
CA THR A 106 -5.91 6.19 -1.96
C THR A 106 -4.70 5.28 -2.06
N LEU A 107 -3.61 5.80 -2.60
CA LEU A 107 -2.35 5.08 -2.70
C LEU A 107 -1.32 5.73 -1.80
N PHE A 108 -0.72 4.94 -0.91
CA PHE A 108 0.42 5.36 -0.12
C PHE A 108 1.69 4.86 -0.79
N ARG A 109 2.51 5.81 -1.25
CA ARG A 109 3.84 5.49 -1.77
C ARG A 109 4.85 5.68 -0.65
N LEU A 110 5.44 4.57 -0.19
CA LEU A 110 6.53 4.59 0.79
C LEU A 110 7.85 4.49 0.03
N TRP A 111 8.79 5.37 0.35
CA TRP A 111 10.09 5.38 -0.31
C TRP A 111 11.21 5.53 0.73
N ASN A 112 12.43 5.21 0.33
CA ASN A 112 13.59 5.18 1.21
C ASN A 112 13.34 4.32 2.47
N PHE A 113 12.61 3.23 2.29
CA PHE A 113 11.98 2.49 3.39
C PHE A 113 12.96 1.91 4.40
N SER A 114 14.09 1.34 3.92
CA SER A 114 15.07 0.67 4.79
C SER A 114 15.93 1.64 5.58
N ARG A 115 15.97 2.91 5.22
CA ARG A 115 16.82 3.90 5.88
C ARG A 115 15.98 4.86 6.71
N GLU A 116 15.31 5.78 6.05
CA GLU A 116 14.44 6.75 6.68
C GLU A 116 13.11 6.77 5.90
N PRO A 117 12.13 5.96 6.33
CA PRO A 117 10.88 5.84 5.58
C PRO A 117 10.17 7.16 5.41
N ARG A 118 9.82 7.47 4.16
CA ARG A 118 9.03 8.63 3.81
C ARG A 118 7.82 8.19 3.00
N ALA A 119 6.80 9.02 2.98
CA ALA A 119 5.57 8.66 2.31
C ALA A 119 4.90 9.87 1.67
N PHE A 120 4.17 9.61 0.60
CA PHE A 120 3.18 10.55 0.08
C PHE A 120 1.94 9.78 -0.35
N GLU A 121 0.84 10.48 -0.49
CA GLU A 121 -0.46 9.92 -0.81
C GLU A 121 -0.92 10.43 -2.17
N LEU A 122 -1.45 9.52 -3.00
CA LEU A 122 -2.03 9.86 -4.29
C LEU A 122 -3.49 9.46 -4.32
N ARG A 123 -4.34 10.33 -4.86
CA ARG A 123 -5.77 10.07 -5.01
C ARG A 123 -6.18 9.99 -6.47
N PRO A 124 -7.24 9.24 -6.79
CA PRO A 124 -7.76 9.22 -8.15
C PRO A 124 -8.22 10.61 -8.61
N PRO A 125 -8.14 10.91 -9.89
CA PRO A 125 -7.71 10.04 -10.97
C PRO A 125 -6.19 9.92 -11.05
N LEU A 126 -5.69 8.69 -11.17
CA LEU A 126 -4.25 8.42 -11.14
C LEU A 126 -3.53 8.81 -12.43
N ASN A 127 -4.24 8.93 -13.51
CA ASN A 127 -3.67 9.33 -14.79
C ASN A 127 -3.19 10.79 -14.83
N THR A 128 -3.43 11.55 -13.79
CA THR A 128 -2.96 12.94 -13.67
C THR A 128 -1.67 13.07 -12.86
N HIS A 129 -1.13 11.97 -12.37
CA HIS A 129 0.06 11.98 -11.49
C HIS A 129 1.35 11.50 -12.15
#